data_b6de61c3fa81fd898282400d45728004
#
_entry.id   b6de61c3fa81fd898282400d45728004
#
_cell.length_a   1.000
_cell.length_b   1.000
_cell.length_c   1.000
_cell.angle_alpha   90.00
_cell.angle_beta   90.00
_cell.angle_gamma   90.00
#
_symmetry.space_group_name_H-M   'P 1'
#
loop_
_entity.id
_entity.type
_entity.pdbx_description
1 polymer ?
#
loop_
_entity_poly.entity_id
_entity_poly.type
_entity_poly.pdbx_seq_one_letter_code
_entity_poly.pdbx_strand_id
1 'polypeptide(L)'
;MGAVASRLRGPSGAGLAGGLVLAVLVVALLAPFLGADPPHDLTTSNARDTDEGFNLNNARQRALFGSFATGDVDRSLTNGAYSALAAVVFLVTEPTLAAGRSVSVAAVAVAVLLLAVGLAEPLGLTAALLSAAALAGANLALEYGRLGMVEPTVLALLTGGFVLAVQAVRRRSALAGAGCGLLLAVAVSAKAIAVVPAVGMLGVVLGSGLLGRDRRAVLAGLAAVGGAVAAAVGWFLLVALPNLERLRIALRIWPAVSYPHTPAGVLERLGDYAAFSDSALGRSGPLLAAAVVGLVALVLRWRALDPVARAALVMAGLWGFGLWLALALGSYSPNRYIVPALPGLAVLAGFGLASVARWLPRGRARAALVVALGLVVAAPGAARYLSEAAGSGHQREADQRTLAAALPPGAVVFGHYAPILLFDTDHELLTVWPSAGANTGDPVARFRATHVLASAVGDGSDPTLEIPALRRLRYHVSLPRVRWGPHTLQLYRLPAPPPPAQGS
;
A
#
# COMPACT_ATOMS: atom_id res chain seq x y z
N MET A 1 19.51 35.48 2.97
CA MET A 1 20.21 34.30 2.39
C MET A 1 21.09 33.55 3.40
N GLY A 2 21.78 34.19 4.36
CA GLY A 2 22.62 33.49 5.36
C GLY A 2 21.91 32.48 6.27
N ALA A 3 20.70 32.79 6.74
CA ALA A 3 19.94 31.89 7.63
C ALA A 3 19.42 30.59 6.94
N VAL A 4 19.17 30.63 5.64
CA VAL A 4 18.79 29.44 4.85
C VAL A 4 20.02 28.56 4.61
N ALA A 5 21.16 29.18 4.29
CA ALA A 5 22.40 28.45 4.06
C ALA A 5 22.96 27.79 5.34
N SER A 6 22.75 28.37 6.53
CA SER A 6 23.15 27.77 7.81
C SER A 6 22.25 26.58 8.17
N ARG A 7 20.94 26.64 7.87
CA ARG A 7 20.01 25.53 8.08
C ARG A 7 20.30 24.32 7.17
N LEU A 8 20.79 24.55 5.95
CA LEU A 8 21.19 23.49 5.03
C LEU A 8 22.50 22.78 5.42
N ARG A 9 23.32 23.39 6.29
CA ARG A 9 24.57 22.80 6.79
C ARG A 9 24.39 21.91 8.03
N GLY A 10 23.20 21.91 8.63
CA GLY A 10 22.88 21.03 9.78
C GLY A 10 22.52 19.60 9.37
N PRO A 11 22.38 18.66 10.37
CA PRO A 11 22.01 17.28 10.13
C PRO A 11 20.75 17.10 9.28
N SER A 12 19.76 18.00 9.42
CA SER A 12 18.52 17.99 8.64
C SER A 12 18.75 18.34 7.17
N GLY A 13 19.69 19.25 6.86
CA GLY A 13 20.04 19.60 5.48
C GLY A 13 20.76 18.47 4.74
N ALA A 14 21.68 17.78 5.43
CA ALA A 14 22.35 16.60 4.89
C ALA A 14 21.38 15.41 4.74
N GLY A 15 20.43 15.26 5.69
CA GLY A 15 19.36 14.30 5.60
C GLY A 15 18.44 14.55 4.39
N LEU A 16 18.11 15.84 4.12
CA LEU A 16 17.34 16.22 2.94
C LEU A 16 18.08 15.87 1.64
N ALA A 17 19.35 16.25 1.52
CA ALA A 17 20.14 15.95 0.32
C ALA A 17 20.27 14.45 0.07
N GLY A 18 20.66 13.66 1.08
CA GLY A 18 20.76 12.20 0.97
C GLY A 18 19.40 11.54 0.72
N GLY A 19 18.35 12.03 1.37
CA GLY A 19 16.98 11.56 1.18
C GLY A 19 16.47 11.83 -0.23
N LEU A 20 16.74 12.99 -0.80
CA LEU A 20 16.39 13.33 -2.20
C LEU A 20 17.12 12.41 -3.18
N VAL A 21 18.41 12.16 -2.98
CA VAL A 21 19.16 11.22 -3.84
C VAL A 21 18.53 9.83 -3.80
N LEU A 22 18.20 9.29 -2.60
CA LEU A 22 17.58 7.99 -2.47
C LEU A 22 16.16 7.95 -3.05
N ALA A 23 15.37 9.00 -2.86
CA ALA A 23 14.03 9.11 -3.44
C ALA A 23 14.08 9.16 -4.98
N VAL A 24 15.02 9.91 -5.57
CA VAL A 24 15.24 9.94 -7.02
C VAL A 24 15.67 8.55 -7.53
N LEU A 25 16.54 7.85 -6.80
CA LEU A 25 16.94 6.48 -7.15
C LEU A 25 15.75 5.53 -7.14
N VAL A 26 14.85 5.62 -6.15
CA VAL A 26 13.60 4.83 -6.14
C VAL A 26 12.76 5.12 -7.37
N VAL A 27 12.54 6.39 -7.72
CA VAL A 27 11.80 6.76 -8.93
C VAL A 27 12.49 6.23 -10.18
N ALA A 28 13.81 6.36 -10.29
CA ALA A 28 14.59 5.88 -11.43
C ALA A 28 14.54 4.35 -11.57
N LEU A 29 14.44 3.62 -10.47
CA LEU A 29 14.28 2.15 -10.48
C LEU A 29 12.88 1.73 -10.91
N LEU A 30 11.82 2.45 -10.50
CA LEU A 30 10.43 2.03 -10.66
C LEU A 30 9.80 2.55 -11.96
N ALA A 31 10.07 3.80 -12.35
CA ALA A 31 9.40 4.48 -13.45
C ALA A 31 9.54 3.75 -14.82
N PRO A 32 10.68 3.15 -15.18
CA PRO A 32 10.82 2.44 -16.45
C PRO A 32 9.88 1.23 -16.61
N PHE A 33 9.39 0.68 -15.50
CA PHE A 33 8.57 -0.53 -15.48
C PHE A 33 7.09 -0.28 -15.19
N LEU A 34 6.63 0.98 -15.23
CA LEU A 34 5.22 1.31 -14.97
C LEU A 34 4.25 0.70 -15.98
N GLY A 35 4.66 0.48 -17.23
CA GLY A 35 3.85 -0.21 -18.23
C GLY A 35 3.90 -1.75 -18.15
N ALA A 36 4.93 -2.30 -17.50
CA ALA A 36 5.16 -3.75 -17.48
C ALA A 36 4.14 -4.50 -16.59
N ASP A 37 3.85 -5.74 -16.95
CA ASP A 37 2.98 -6.61 -16.19
C ASP A 37 3.58 -6.95 -14.81
N PRO A 38 2.76 -7.22 -13.78
CA PRO A 38 3.25 -7.73 -12.51
C PRO A 38 3.91 -9.11 -12.67
N PRO A 39 4.93 -9.46 -11.83
CA PRO A 39 5.47 -10.81 -11.79
C PRO A 39 4.40 -11.85 -11.43
N HIS A 40 4.51 -13.05 -12.00
CA HIS A 40 3.55 -14.14 -11.76
C HIS A 40 3.47 -14.56 -10.29
N ASP A 41 4.60 -14.58 -9.60
CA ASP A 41 4.73 -15.17 -8.25
C ASP A 41 4.75 -14.12 -7.13
N LEU A 42 4.32 -12.89 -7.42
CA LEU A 42 4.40 -11.80 -6.45
C LEU A 42 3.53 -12.04 -5.22
N THR A 43 2.39 -12.69 -5.39
CA THR A 43 1.42 -12.92 -4.31
C THR A 43 0.53 -14.13 -4.63
N THR A 44 0.16 -14.87 -3.57
CA THR A 44 -0.83 -15.94 -3.66
C THR A 44 -2.25 -15.43 -3.86
N SER A 45 -2.49 -14.14 -3.70
CA SER A 45 -3.79 -13.50 -3.85
C SER A 45 -3.90 -12.76 -5.18
N ASN A 46 -3.86 -13.41 -6.29
CA ASN A 46 -4.25 -12.93 -7.64
C ASN A 46 -4.04 -11.42 -7.94
N ALA A 47 -3.04 -10.75 -7.32
CA ALA A 47 -2.80 -9.31 -7.52
C ALA A 47 -2.55 -8.99 -9.00
N ARG A 48 -1.94 -9.93 -9.73
CA ARG A 48 -1.78 -9.84 -11.17
C ARG A 48 -3.12 -9.75 -11.89
N ASP A 49 -4.13 -10.43 -11.36
CA ASP A 49 -5.34 -10.64 -12.12
C ASP A 49 -6.36 -9.52 -11.96
N THR A 50 -6.47 -8.90 -10.77
CA THR A 50 -7.59 -7.99 -10.51
C THR A 50 -7.31 -6.81 -9.59
N ASP A 51 -6.42 -6.94 -8.61
CA ASP A 51 -6.30 -5.96 -7.51
C ASP A 51 -5.97 -4.54 -7.96
N GLU A 52 -5.10 -4.36 -8.96
CA GLU A 52 -4.78 -3.02 -9.48
C GLU A 52 -6.00 -2.37 -10.14
N GLY A 53 -6.69 -3.13 -11.01
CA GLY A 53 -7.92 -2.67 -11.62
C GLY A 53 -8.97 -2.29 -10.60
N PHE A 54 -9.18 -3.12 -9.55
CA PHE A 54 -10.12 -2.81 -8.48
C PHE A 54 -9.77 -1.56 -7.68
N ASN A 55 -8.50 -1.39 -7.34
CA ASN A 55 -8.05 -0.27 -6.54
C ASN A 55 -8.16 1.07 -7.27
N LEU A 56 -7.97 1.06 -8.59
CA LEU A 56 -7.90 2.26 -9.42
C LEU A 56 -9.18 2.57 -10.18
N ASN A 57 -10.05 1.56 -10.43
CA ASN A 57 -11.22 1.75 -11.29
C ASN A 57 -12.18 2.83 -10.79
N ASN A 58 -12.41 2.95 -9.48
CA ASN A 58 -13.27 4.01 -8.95
C ASN A 58 -12.70 5.42 -9.22
N ALA A 59 -11.38 5.60 -9.10
CA ALA A 59 -10.72 6.86 -9.44
C ALA A 59 -10.78 7.16 -10.94
N ARG A 60 -10.58 6.13 -11.77
CA ARG A 60 -10.73 6.20 -13.22
C ARG A 60 -12.16 6.59 -13.62
N GLN A 61 -13.16 5.93 -13.04
CA GLN A 61 -14.58 6.25 -13.28
C GLN A 61 -14.90 7.69 -12.88
N ARG A 62 -14.31 8.19 -11.79
CA ARG A 62 -14.45 9.60 -11.41
C ARG A 62 -13.90 10.54 -12.48
N ALA A 63 -12.76 10.22 -13.06
CA ALA A 63 -12.12 11.04 -14.09
C ALA A 63 -12.91 11.03 -15.42
N LEU A 64 -13.38 9.85 -15.86
CA LEU A 64 -14.04 9.68 -17.15
C LEU A 64 -15.56 10.00 -17.10
N PHE A 65 -16.24 9.62 -16.02
CA PHE A 65 -17.72 9.65 -15.95
C PHE A 65 -18.26 10.47 -14.76
N GLY A 66 -17.40 11.12 -13.99
CA GLY A 66 -17.81 12.03 -12.91
C GLY A 66 -18.25 11.35 -11.60
N SER A 67 -18.23 10.02 -11.52
CA SER A 67 -18.62 9.25 -10.32
C SER A 67 -17.56 8.28 -9.86
N PHE A 68 -17.34 8.15 -8.54
CA PHE A 68 -16.47 7.09 -7.99
C PHE A 68 -17.16 5.72 -8.01
N ALA A 69 -18.49 5.68 -8.02
CA ALA A 69 -19.20 4.41 -7.93
C ALA A 69 -19.22 3.67 -9.27
N THR A 70 -18.95 2.38 -9.22
CA THR A 70 -19.05 1.44 -10.34
C THR A 70 -20.15 0.43 -10.04
N GLY A 71 -21.40 0.85 -10.22
CA GLY A 71 -22.55 0.08 -9.77
C GLY A 71 -22.60 0.00 -8.25
N ASP A 72 -22.58 -1.24 -7.68
CA ASP A 72 -22.59 -1.49 -6.24
C ASP A 72 -21.19 -1.41 -5.60
N VAL A 73 -20.12 -1.44 -6.41
CA VAL A 73 -18.75 -1.45 -5.92
C VAL A 73 -18.23 -0.04 -5.77
N ASP A 74 -17.83 0.33 -4.56
CA ASP A 74 -17.19 1.60 -4.28
C ASP A 74 -15.98 1.41 -3.34
N ARG A 75 -14.83 1.15 -3.95
CA ARG A 75 -13.55 0.99 -3.23
C ARG A 75 -13.04 2.30 -2.65
N SER A 76 -13.54 3.46 -3.09
CA SER A 76 -13.17 4.74 -2.51
C SER A 76 -13.61 4.84 -1.04
N LEU A 77 -14.60 4.05 -0.62
CA LEU A 77 -15.04 3.96 0.78
C LEU A 77 -14.08 3.18 1.68
N THR A 78 -13.30 2.24 1.13
CA THR A 78 -12.36 1.39 1.90
C THR A 78 -10.90 1.70 1.62
N ASN A 79 -10.60 2.37 0.50
CA ASN A 79 -9.25 2.75 0.06
C ASN A 79 -9.18 4.26 -0.19
N GLY A 80 -9.94 5.07 0.56
CA GLY A 80 -10.28 6.46 0.26
C GLY A 80 -9.09 7.35 -0.08
N ALA A 81 -8.01 7.30 0.72
CA ALA A 81 -6.82 8.12 0.48
C ALA A 81 -6.15 7.77 -0.86
N TYR A 82 -6.02 6.49 -1.19
CA TYR A 82 -5.42 6.05 -2.44
C TYR A 82 -6.30 6.43 -3.64
N SER A 83 -7.61 6.17 -3.55
CA SER A 83 -8.57 6.53 -4.61
C SER A 83 -8.61 8.04 -4.86
N ALA A 84 -8.52 8.86 -3.79
CA ALA A 84 -8.48 10.31 -3.93
C ALA A 84 -7.19 10.79 -4.63
N LEU A 85 -6.03 10.25 -4.23
CA LEU A 85 -4.74 10.58 -4.86
C LEU A 85 -4.72 10.14 -6.34
N ALA A 86 -5.18 8.94 -6.64
CA ALA A 86 -5.30 8.46 -8.01
C ALA A 86 -6.25 9.33 -8.84
N ALA A 87 -7.40 9.74 -8.29
CA ALA A 87 -8.33 10.63 -8.97
C ALA A 87 -7.71 12.00 -9.27
N VAL A 88 -6.92 12.57 -8.34
CA VAL A 88 -6.19 13.82 -8.60
C VAL A 88 -5.20 13.66 -9.75
N VAL A 89 -4.45 12.55 -9.79
CA VAL A 89 -3.54 12.27 -10.90
C VAL A 89 -4.32 12.16 -12.21
N PHE A 90 -5.41 11.42 -12.24
CA PHE A 90 -6.24 11.24 -13.45
C PHE A 90 -6.97 12.50 -13.91
N LEU A 91 -7.13 13.51 -13.05
CA LEU A 91 -7.67 14.82 -13.45
C LEU A 91 -6.67 15.69 -14.21
N VAL A 92 -5.37 15.40 -14.07
CA VAL A 92 -4.27 16.16 -14.70
C VAL A 92 -3.50 15.34 -15.74
N THR A 93 -3.79 14.04 -15.83
CA THR A 93 -3.23 13.11 -16.83
C THR A 93 -4.36 12.27 -17.42
N GLU A 94 -4.06 11.51 -18.48
CA GLU A 94 -4.97 10.46 -18.92
C GLU A 94 -5.09 9.37 -17.84
N PRO A 95 -6.30 8.81 -17.60
CA PRO A 95 -6.53 7.79 -16.60
C PRO A 95 -6.03 6.41 -17.04
N THR A 96 -4.72 6.27 -17.17
CA THR A 96 -4.03 5.03 -17.52
C THR A 96 -3.54 4.28 -16.29
N LEU A 97 -3.30 2.98 -16.44
CA LEU A 97 -2.75 2.16 -15.35
C LEU A 97 -1.37 2.66 -14.92
N ALA A 98 -0.53 3.08 -15.87
CA ALA A 98 0.78 3.67 -15.58
C ALA A 98 0.67 4.96 -14.76
N ALA A 99 -0.28 5.83 -15.08
CA ALA A 99 -0.57 7.02 -14.30
C ALA A 99 -1.03 6.68 -12.87
N GLY A 100 -1.93 5.70 -12.72
CA GLY A 100 -2.35 5.21 -11.39
C GLY A 100 -1.19 4.63 -10.58
N ARG A 101 -0.30 3.88 -11.19
CA ARG A 101 0.91 3.31 -10.59
C ARG A 101 1.89 4.39 -10.11
N SER A 102 1.93 5.55 -10.75
CA SER A 102 2.81 6.66 -10.34
C SER A 102 2.51 7.15 -8.92
N VAL A 103 1.27 7.00 -8.43
CA VAL A 103 0.89 7.31 -7.04
C VAL A 103 1.68 6.44 -6.06
N SER A 104 1.82 5.14 -6.35
CA SER A 104 2.57 4.21 -5.51
C SER A 104 4.07 4.52 -5.53
N VAL A 105 4.63 4.85 -6.71
CA VAL A 105 6.04 5.29 -6.84
C VAL A 105 6.30 6.52 -5.98
N ALA A 106 5.46 7.54 -6.11
CA ALA A 106 5.58 8.76 -5.31
C ALA A 106 5.49 8.48 -3.81
N ALA A 107 4.59 7.57 -3.40
CA ALA A 107 4.41 7.20 -2.00
C ALA A 107 5.69 6.57 -1.41
N VAL A 108 6.33 5.61 -2.11
CA VAL A 108 7.59 5.00 -1.64
C VAL A 108 8.70 6.04 -1.58
N ALA A 109 8.85 6.88 -2.61
CA ALA A 109 9.87 7.94 -2.66
C ALA A 109 9.69 8.95 -1.50
N VAL A 110 8.46 9.37 -1.23
CA VAL A 110 8.12 10.26 -0.10
C VAL A 110 8.47 9.59 1.24
N ALA A 111 8.16 8.32 1.42
CA ALA A 111 8.48 7.61 2.66
C ALA A 111 10.01 7.52 2.90
N VAL A 112 10.79 7.22 1.86
CA VAL A 112 12.26 7.22 1.91
C VAL A 112 12.79 8.61 2.32
N LEU A 113 12.29 9.67 1.70
CA LEU A 113 12.64 11.05 2.03
C LEU A 113 12.28 11.40 3.48
N LEU A 114 11.07 11.05 3.92
CA LEU A 114 10.60 11.29 5.29
C LEU A 114 11.46 10.60 6.34
N LEU A 115 11.91 9.36 6.11
CA LEU A 115 12.82 8.67 7.02
C LEU A 115 14.18 9.37 7.10
N ALA A 116 14.77 9.76 5.95
CA ALA A 116 16.06 10.42 5.91
C ALA A 116 16.04 11.78 6.65
N VAL A 117 14.98 12.57 6.45
CA VAL A 117 14.86 13.91 7.06
C VAL A 117 14.38 13.80 8.52
N GLY A 118 13.34 13.02 8.77
CA GLY A 118 12.65 12.96 10.06
C GLY A 118 13.49 12.32 11.18
N LEU A 119 14.40 11.41 10.81
CA LEU A 119 15.23 10.68 11.76
C LEU A 119 16.65 11.26 11.91
N ALA A 120 17.08 12.20 11.05
CA ALA A 120 18.44 12.72 11.07
C ALA A 120 18.83 13.37 12.42
N GLU A 121 17.90 14.04 13.08
CA GLU A 121 18.14 14.64 14.39
C GLU A 121 17.95 13.63 15.56
N PRO A 122 16.84 12.84 15.65
CA PRO A 122 16.61 11.97 16.80
C PRO A 122 17.50 10.72 16.84
N LEU A 123 17.89 10.16 15.71
CA LEU A 123 18.72 8.94 15.64
C LEU A 123 20.14 9.19 15.10
N GLY A 124 20.37 10.39 14.56
CA GLY A 124 21.60 10.77 13.87
C GLY A 124 21.55 10.47 12.38
N LEU A 125 22.29 11.29 11.60
CA LEU A 125 22.28 11.25 10.14
C LEU A 125 22.61 9.86 9.58
N THR A 126 23.60 9.16 10.13
CA THR A 126 23.99 7.82 9.67
C THR A 126 22.85 6.81 9.79
N ALA A 127 22.14 6.79 10.94
CA ALA A 127 21.02 5.89 11.14
C ALA A 127 19.84 6.25 10.22
N ALA A 128 19.56 7.54 10.04
CA ALA A 128 18.50 8.02 9.16
C ALA A 128 18.74 7.63 7.70
N LEU A 129 19.95 7.84 7.17
CA LEU A 129 20.28 7.49 5.78
C LEU A 129 20.33 5.98 5.58
N LEU A 130 20.81 5.19 6.54
CA LEU A 130 20.76 3.73 6.47
C LEU A 130 19.33 3.20 6.54
N SER A 131 18.43 3.84 7.33
CA SER A 131 17.01 3.49 7.35
C SER A 131 16.35 3.77 6.00
N ALA A 132 16.62 4.95 5.43
CA ALA A 132 16.09 5.33 4.11
C ALA A 132 16.63 4.42 3.00
N ALA A 133 17.93 4.07 3.01
CA ALA A 133 18.53 3.15 2.06
C ALA A 133 17.97 1.73 2.18
N ALA A 134 17.76 1.25 3.41
CA ALA A 134 17.17 -0.05 3.67
C ALA A 134 15.73 -0.15 3.12
N LEU A 135 14.93 0.92 3.27
CA LEU A 135 13.59 0.97 2.68
C LEU A 135 13.65 1.08 1.15
N ALA A 136 14.53 1.94 0.61
CA ALA A 136 14.71 2.15 -0.83
C ALA A 136 15.16 0.88 -1.57
N GLY A 137 15.90 -0.01 -0.91
CA GLY A 137 16.33 -1.29 -1.46
C GLY A 137 15.45 -2.49 -1.07
N ALA A 138 14.38 -2.29 -0.29
CA ALA A 138 13.51 -3.38 0.11
C ALA A 138 12.72 -3.92 -1.10
N ASN A 139 12.94 -5.19 -1.49
CA ASN A 139 12.33 -5.77 -2.68
C ASN A 139 10.80 -5.58 -2.73
N LEU A 140 10.09 -5.91 -1.64
CA LEU A 140 8.62 -5.76 -1.60
C LEU A 140 8.16 -4.30 -1.71
N ALA A 141 8.95 -3.34 -1.17
CA ALA A 141 8.63 -1.91 -1.34
C ALA A 141 8.78 -1.47 -2.80
N LEU A 142 9.77 -1.99 -3.51
CA LEU A 142 9.98 -1.71 -4.93
C LEU A 142 8.92 -2.38 -5.79
N GLU A 143 8.64 -3.67 -5.58
CA GLU A 143 7.67 -4.40 -6.38
C GLU A 143 6.25 -3.86 -6.26
N TYR A 144 5.76 -3.69 -5.04
CA TYR A 144 4.44 -3.10 -4.84
C TYR A 144 4.43 -1.59 -5.08
N GLY A 145 5.59 -0.93 -4.95
CA GLY A 145 5.77 0.48 -5.27
C GLY A 145 5.57 0.82 -6.75
N ARG A 146 5.79 -0.13 -7.68
CA ARG A 146 5.51 0.07 -9.11
C ARG A 146 4.09 -0.31 -9.53
N LEU A 147 3.31 -0.94 -8.64
CA LEU A 147 1.96 -1.43 -8.94
C LEU A 147 0.89 -0.47 -8.41
N GLY A 148 -0.29 -0.51 -9.01
CA GLY A 148 -1.47 0.26 -8.59
C GLY A 148 -2.10 -0.24 -7.30
N MET A 149 -1.31 -0.28 -6.22
CA MET A 149 -1.67 -0.88 -4.93
C MET A 149 -1.80 0.16 -3.82
N VAL A 150 -2.66 -0.13 -2.86
CA VAL A 150 -2.95 0.77 -1.73
C VAL A 150 -1.81 0.80 -0.71
N GLU A 151 -1.09 -0.30 -0.55
CA GLU A 151 -0.07 -0.51 0.48
C GLU A 151 1.06 0.52 0.47
N PRO A 152 1.59 0.98 -0.69
CA PRO A 152 2.58 2.05 -0.72
C PRO A 152 2.06 3.38 -0.17
N THR A 153 0.78 3.70 -0.43
CA THR A 153 0.17 4.91 0.16
C THR A 153 0.04 4.79 1.68
N VAL A 154 -0.40 3.62 2.17
CA VAL A 154 -0.44 3.35 3.62
C VAL A 154 0.95 3.44 4.24
N LEU A 155 1.97 2.88 3.58
CA LEU A 155 3.37 2.97 4.00
C LEU A 155 3.81 4.43 4.14
N ALA A 156 3.51 5.30 3.16
CA ALA A 156 3.85 6.73 3.21
C ALA A 156 3.11 7.47 4.33
N LEU A 157 1.81 7.23 4.49
CA LEU A 157 0.98 7.84 5.55
C LEU A 157 1.46 7.44 6.95
N LEU A 158 1.75 6.16 7.17
CA LEU A 158 2.31 5.66 8.42
C LEU A 158 3.69 6.26 8.69
N THR A 159 4.54 6.40 7.66
CA THR A 159 5.85 7.04 7.80
C THR A 159 5.72 8.51 8.18
N GLY A 160 4.80 9.23 7.55
CA GLY A 160 4.49 10.63 7.91
C GLY A 160 3.97 10.74 9.34
N GLY A 161 3.02 9.88 9.72
CA GLY A 161 2.49 9.78 11.08
C GLY A 161 3.58 9.50 12.11
N PHE A 162 4.48 8.55 11.83
CA PHE A 162 5.64 8.22 12.65
C PHE A 162 6.60 9.41 12.83
N VAL A 163 6.95 10.09 11.75
CA VAL A 163 7.83 11.28 11.83
C VAL A 163 7.19 12.37 12.68
N LEU A 164 5.89 12.62 12.51
CA LEU A 164 5.16 13.57 13.34
C LEU A 164 5.04 13.10 14.79
N ALA A 165 4.89 11.80 15.05
CA ALA A 165 4.92 11.22 16.39
C ALA A 165 6.26 11.50 17.10
N VAL A 166 7.38 11.26 16.39
CA VAL A 166 8.72 11.57 16.90
C VAL A 166 8.88 13.07 17.18
N GLN A 167 8.36 13.94 16.30
CA GLN A 167 8.39 15.39 16.52
C GLN A 167 7.48 15.82 17.70
N ALA A 168 6.33 15.17 17.87
CA ALA A 168 5.42 15.42 18.99
C ALA A 168 6.10 15.13 20.32
N VAL A 169 6.80 13.98 20.43
CA VAL A 169 7.58 13.61 21.62
C VAL A 169 8.74 14.59 21.82
N ARG A 170 9.51 14.88 20.78
CA ARG A 170 10.72 15.70 20.85
C ARG A 170 10.44 17.17 21.20
N ARG A 171 9.47 17.77 20.49
CA ARG A 171 9.14 19.20 20.64
C ARG A 171 8.01 19.45 21.62
N ARG A 172 7.38 18.40 22.15
CA ARG A 172 6.19 18.47 23.00
C ARG A 172 5.08 19.29 22.34
N SER A 173 4.92 19.10 21.02
CA SER A 173 4.05 19.91 20.17
C SER A 173 2.68 19.25 19.98
N ALA A 174 1.63 19.92 20.43
CA ALA A 174 0.26 19.49 20.20
C ALA A 174 -0.09 19.48 18.70
N LEU A 175 0.44 20.44 17.91
CA LEU A 175 0.22 20.46 16.46
C LEU A 175 0.84 19.24 15.75
N ALA A 176 2.07 18.87 16.12
CA ALA A 176 2.69 17.65 15.59
C ALA A 176 1.92 16.40 16.04
N GLY A 177 1.42 16.39 17.28
CA GLY A 177 0.55 15.34 17.79
C GLY A 177 -0.75 15.22 16.97
N ALA A 178 -1.49 16.30 16.80
CA ALA A 178 -2.72 16.31 16.01
C ALA A 178 -2.49 15.85 14.55
N GLY A 179 -1.42 16.34 13.90
CA GLY A 179 -1.03 15.91 12.55
C GLY A 179 -0.67 14.41 12.51
N CYS A 180 0.02 13.88 13.52
CA CYS A 180 0.28 12.45 13.67
C CYS A 180 -1.05 11.66 13.67
N GLY A 181 -1.96 12.02 14.58
CA GLY A 181 -3.25 11.33 14.70
C GLY A 181 -4.05 11.38 13.40
N LEU A 182 -4.11 12.53 12.75
CA LEU A 182 -4.77 12.70 11.45
C LEU A 182 -4.20 11.73 10.40
N LEU A 183 -2.87 11.71 10.19
CA LEU A 183 -2.26 10.83 9.19
C LEU A 183 -2.45 9.35 9.51
N LEU A 184 -2.38 8.96 10.78
CA LEU A 184 -2.62 7.59 11.20
C LEU A 184 -4.07 7.16 10.95
N ALA A 185 -5.05 8.02 11.23
CA ALA A 185 -6.46 7.73 10.94
C ALA A 185 -6.72 7.63 9.44
N VAL A 186 -6.11 8.50 8.61
CA VAL A 186 -6.17 8.40 7.15
C VAL A 186 -5.54 7.11 6.66
N ALA A 187 -4.42 6.66 7.24
CA ALA A 187 -3.80 5.37 6.91
C ALA A 187 -4.74 4.19 7.24
N VAL A 188 -5.42 4.22 8.40
CA VAL A 188 -6.40 3.20 8.81
C VAL A 188 -7.61 3.19 7.88
N SER A 189 -8.12 4.37 7.45
CA SER A 189 -9.23 4.46 6.49
C SER A 189 -8.83 3.95 5.09
N ALA A 190 -7.56 4.09 4.72
CA ALA A 190 -7.03 3.51 3.48
C ALA A 190 -6.88 2.00 3.57
N LYS A 191 -6.48 1.46 4.74
CA LYS A 191 -6.38 0.02 4.96
C LYS A 191 -6.41 -0.32 6.45
N ALA A 192 -7.40 -1.10 6.86
CA ALA A 192 -7.68 -1.41 8.27
C ALA A 192 -6.47 -1.97 9.05
N ILE A 193 -5.56 -2.71 8.38
CA ILE A 193 -4.37 -3.28 9.04
C ILE A 193 -3.42 -2.22 9.60
N ALA A 194 -3.50 -0.97 9.12
CA ALA A 194 -2.75 0.16 9.65
C ALA A 194 -3.13 0.52 11.10
N VAL A 195 -4.24 -0.05 11.65
CA VAL A 195 -4.63 0.15 13.04
C VAL A 195 -3.56 -0.34 14.02
N VAL A 196 -2.88 -1.43 13.70
CA VAL A 196 -1.84 -2.03 14.57
C VAL A 196 -0.71 -1.04 14.84
N PRO A 197 0.00 -0.52 13.82
CA PRO A 197 1.03 0.50 14.05
C PRO A 197 0.46 1.82 14.57
N ALA A 198 -0.75 2.22 14.16
CA ALA A 198 -1.36 3.46 14.63
C ALA A 198 -1.57 3.47 16.15
N VAL A 199 -2.16 2.40 16.69
CA VAL A 199 -2.36 2.24 18.13
C VAL A 199 -1.02 2.23 18.88
N GLY A 200 -0.02 1.50 18.34
CA GLY A 200 1.33 1.46 18.92
C GLY A 200 1.97 2.86 19.00
N MET A 201 1.91 3.63 17.91
CA MET A 201 2.47 4.99 17.86
C MET A 201 1.73 5.96 18.80
N LEU A 202 0.39 5.97 18.78
CA LEU A 202 -0.42 6.82 19.67
C LEU A 202 -0.16 6.48 21.13
N GLY A 203 -0.08 5.19 21.46
CA GLY A 203 0.23 4.72 22.80
C GLY A 203 1.60 5.20 23.31
N VAL A 204 2.63 5.16 22.46
CA VAL A 204 3.97 5.65 22.82
C VAL A 204 3.99 7.18 22.98
N VAL A 205 3.34 7.94 22.10
CA VAL A 205 3.29 9.41 22.21
C VAL A 205 2.61 9.82 23.50
N LEU A 206 1.45 9.25 23.82
CA LEU A 206 0.71 9.54 25.06
C LEU A 206 1.48 9.04 26.30
N GLY A 207 1.97 7.80 26.25
CA GLY A 207 2.71 7.15 27.35
C GLY A 207 4.00 7.90 27.70
N SER A 208 4.71 8.47 26.71
CA SER A 208 5.92 9.26 26.97
C SER A 208 5.64 10.49 27.81
N GLY A 209 4.49 11.13 27.62
CA GLY A 209 4.04 12.27 28.43
C GLY A 209 3.63 11.87 29.85
N LEU A 210 2.85 10.79 29.97
CA LEU A 210 2.33 10.31 31.26
C LEU A 210 3.48 9.80 32.13
N LEU A 211 4.38 8.98 31.62
CA LEU A 211 5.52 8.44 32.37
C LEU A 211 6.53 9.53 32.74
N GLY A 212 6.74 10.51 31.85
CA GLY A 212 7.59 11.67 32.11
C GLY A 212 6.95 12.73 33.01
N ARG A 213 5.67 12.59 33.36
CA ARG A 213 4.89 13.59 34.12
C ARG A 213 5.00 15.00 33.51
N ASP A 214 5.15 15.08 32.19
CA ASP A 214 5.30 16.33 31.46
C ASP A 214 3.96 16.76 30.84
N ARG A 215 3.35 17.81 31.38
CA ARG A 215 2.04 18.31 30.94
C ARG A 215 2.01 18.62 29.42
N ARG A 216 3.09 19.21 28.86
CA ARG A 216 3.14 19.55 27.43
C ARG A 216 3.21 18.29 26.56
N ALA A 217 3.98 17.29 27.00
CA ALA A 217 4.05 16.00 26.31
C ALA A 217 2.71 15.23 26.40
N VAL A 218 2.01 15.28 27.55
CA VAL A 218 0.65 14.74 27.69
C VAL A 218 -0.31 15.43 26.74
N LEU A 219 -0.28 16.78 26.66
CA LEU A 219 -1.12 17.53 25.72
C LEU A 219 -0.82 17.16 24.25
N ALA A 220 0.46 16.92 23.89
CA ALA A 220 0.81 16.44 22.57
C ALA A 220 0.23 15.03 22.29
N GLY A 221 0.25 14.13 23.27
CA GLY A 221 -0.37 12.81 23.19
C GLY A 221 -1.90 12.87 23.06
N LEU A 222 -2.55 13.69 23.88
CA LEU A 222 -4.00 13.91 23.78
C LEU A 222 -4.39 14.54 22.44
N ALA A 223 -3.59 15.48 21.93
CA ALA A 223 -3.79 16.05 20.60
C ALA A 223 -3.64 14.99 19.49
N ALA A 224 -2.74 14.01 19.64
CA ALA A 224 -2.62 12.91 18.70
C ALA A 224 -3.87 12.01 18.70
N VAL A 225 -4.37 11.64 19.87
CA VAL A 225 -5.63 10.89 19.99
C VAL A 225 -6.80 11.73 19.46
N GLY A 226 -6.88 13.00 19.82
CA GLY A 226 -7.92 13.93 19.35
C GLY A 226 -7.92 14.10 17.83
N GLY A 227 -6.74 14.22 17.23
CA GLY A 227 -6.58 14.28 15.76
C GLY A 227 -7.06 13.02 15.07
N ALA A 228 -6.73 11.85 15.63
CA ALA A 228 -7.20 10.56 15.10
C ALA A 228 -8.72 10.42 15.21
N VAL A 229 -9.30 10.77 16.37
CA VAL A 229 -10.76 10.74 16.61
C VAL A 229 -11.46 11.72 15.69
N ALA A 230 -10.98 12.96 15.56
CA ALA A 230 -11.57 13.98 14.67
C ALA A 230 -11.56 13.51 13.20
N ALA A 231 -10.47 12.92 12.75
CA ALA A 231 -10.39 12.36 11.40
C ALA A 231 -11.35 11.18 11.18
N ALA A 232 -11.44 10.26 12.16
CA ALA A 232 -12.35 9.12 12.11
C ALA A 232 -13.83 9.57 12.10
N VAL A 233 -14.19 10.53 12.96
CA VAL A 233 -15.54 11.12 13.00
C VAL A 233 -15.83 11.87 11.72
N GLY A 234 -14.89 12.68 11.21
CA GLY A 234 -15.04 13.39 9.94
C GLY A 234 -15.26 12.41 8.78
N TRP A 235 -14.47 11.35 8.67
CA TRP A 235 -14.67 10.31 7.67
C TRP A 235 -16.04 9.63 7.82
N PHE A 236 -16.43 9.28 9.06
CA PHE A 236 -17.73 8.65 9.31
C PHE A 236 -18.89 9.56 8.86
N LEU A 237 -18.90 10.83 9.28
CA LEU A 237 -19.99 11.74 8.98
C LEU A 237 -20.04 12.15 7.50
N LEU A 238 -18.89 12.41 6.89
CA LEU A 238 -18.83 12.97 5.53
C LEU A 238 -18.78 11.88 4.44
N VAL A 239 -18.29 10.69 4.76
CA VAL A 239 -18.07 9.63 3.77
C VAL A 239 -18.92 8.39 4.07
N ALA A 240 -18.82 7.82 5.27
CA ALA A 240 -19.47 6.56 5.59
C ALA A 240 -20.99 6.70 5.73
N LEU A 241 -21.45 7.68 6.50
CA LEU A 241 -22.86 7.85 6.81
C LEU A 241 -23.74 8.09 5.55
N PRO A 242 -23.35 8.94 4.59
CA PRO A 242 -24.11 9.11 3.35
C PRO A 242 -24.09 7.87 2.43
N ASN A 243 -23.15 6.95 2.64
CA ASN A 243 -22.92 5.80 1.77
C ASN A 243 -22.99 4.45 2.51
N LEU A 244 -23.79 4.36 3.59
CA LEU A 244 -23.81 3.17 4.47
C LEU A 244 -24.10 1.86 3.74
N GLU A 245 -25.02 1.86 2.78
CA GLU A 245 -25.35 0.65 2.02
C GLU A 245 -24.18 0.19 1.15
N ARG A 246 -23.57 1.11 0.40
CA ARG A 246 -22.37 0.82 -0.39
C ARG A 246 -21.18 0.39 0.47
N LEU A 247 -21.02 1.04 1.63
CA LEU A 247 -19.98 0.65 2.58
C LEU A 247 -20.19 -0.77 3.11
N ARG A 248 -21.43 -1.17 3.41
CA ARG A 248 -21.75 -2.55 3.81
C ARG A 248 -21.36 -3.56 2.73
N ILE A 249 -21.64 -3.27 1.47
CA ILE A 249 -21.24 -4.11 0.34
C ILE A 249 -19.70 -4.14 0.23
N ALA A 250 -19.06 -2.97 0.25
CA ALA A 250 -17.61 -2.86 0.17
C ALA A 250 -16.89 -3.64 1.30
N LEU A 251 -17.43 -3.63 2.52
CA LEU A 251 -16.88 -4.40 3.65
C LEU A 251 -17.06 -5.92 3.48
N ARG A 252 -18.11 -6.38 2.81
CA ARG A 252 -18.33 -7.83 2.53
C ARG A 252 -17.32 -8.38 1.50
N ILE A 253 -16.74 -7.53 0.67
CA ILE A 253 -15.70 -7.94 -0.29
C ILE A 253 -14.41 -8.37 0.43
N TRP A 254 -14.21 -7.91 1.67
CA TRP A 254 -13.02 -8.25 2.44
C TRP A 254 -13.16 -9.61 3.10
N PRO A 255 -12.17 -10.50 2.97
CA PRO A 255 -12.19 -11.75 3.69
C PRO A 255 -12.19 -11.51 5.20
N ALA A 256 -13.00 -12.25 5.93
CA ALA A 256 -12.96 -12.22 7.38
C ALA A 256 -11.60 -12.77 7.84
N VAL A 257 -10.86 -11.97 8.60
CA VAL A 257 -9.60 -12.41 9.20
C VAL A 257 -9.90 -12.99 10.57
N SER A 258 -9.52 -14.24 10.78
CA SER A 258 -9.60 -14.91 12.07
C SER A 258 -8.21 -15.04 12.71
N TYR A 259 -8.16 -15.03 14.03
CA TYR A 259 -6.95 -15.21 14.81
C TYR A 259 -7.08 -16.47 15.69
N PRO A 260 -5.98 -17.18 15.98
CA PRO A 260 -6.02 -18.35 16.84
C PRO A 260 -6.31 -17.95 18.28
N HIS A 261 -7.09 -18.78 18.98
CA HIS A 261 -7.45 -18.55 20.39
C HIS A 261 -6.71 -19.49 21.35
N THR A 262 -5.85 -20.38 20.84
CA THR A 262 -5.07 -21.34 21.63
C THR A 262 -3.57 -21.20 21.36
N PRO A 263 -2.69 -21.50 22.35
CA PRO A 263 -1.25 -21.49 22.13
C PRO A 263 -0.79 -22.43 20.99
N ALA A 264 -1.43 -23.59 20.85
CA ALA A 264 -1.16 -24.52 19.76
C ALA A 264 -1.48 -23.91 18.40
N GLY A 265 -2.64 -23.28 18.27
CA GLY A 265 -3.03 -22.57 17.05
C GLY A 265 -2.14 -21.37 16.73
N VAL A 266 -1.59 -20.69 17.75
CA VAL A 266 -0.56 -19.65 17.52
C VAL A 266 0.70 -20.24 16.90
N LEU A 267 1.19 -21.37 17.44
CA LEU A 267 2.40 -22.03 16.92
C LEU A 267 2.18 -22.57 15.50
N GLU A 268 1.01 -23.14 15.23
CA GLU A 268 0.62 -23.61 13.92
C GLU A 268 0.65 -22.43 12.91
N ARG A 269 -0.01 -21.31 13.22
CA ARG A 269 -0.02 -20.12 12.36
C ARG A 269 1.37 -19.54 12.12
N LEU A 270 2.20 -19.49 13.16
CA LEU A 270 3.59 -19.05 13.00
C LEU A 270 4.39 -20.01 12.13
N GLY A 271 4.15 -21.32 12.23
CA GLY A 271 4.72 -22.34 11.37
C GLY A 271 4.27 -22.21 9.92
N ASP A 272 2.96 -22.07 9.69
CA ASP A 272 2.38 -21.83 8.36
C ASP A 272 2.95 -20.55 7.73
N TYR A 273 3.02 -19.47 8.50
CA TYR A 273 3.56 -18.22 8.01
C TYR A 273 5.06 -18.30 7.74
N ALA A 274 5.82 -19.06 8.54
CA ALA A 274 7.22 -19.31 8.29
C ALA A 274 7.42 -20.16 7.01
N ALA A 275 6.60 -21.19 6.78
CA ALA A 275 6.61 -21.99 5.56
C ALA A 275 6.17 -21.18 4.32
N PHE A 276 5.11 -20.36 4.47
CA PHE A 276 4.64 -19.42 3.44
C PHE A 276 5.65 -18.32 3.15
N SER A 277 6.47 -17.96 4.13
CA SER A 277 7.41 -16.84 4.10
C SER A 277 8.67 -17.08 3.29
N ASP A 278 8.85 -18.26 2.68
CA ASP A 278 9.95 -18.47 1.74
C ASP A 278 9.92 -17.41 0.63
N SER A 279 8.72 -16.92 0.25
CA SER A 279 8.59 -15.80 -0.66
C SER A 279 8.72 -14.43 0.03
N ALA A 280 8.08 -14.20 1.19
CA ALA A 280 8.06 -12.89 1.84
C ALA A 280 9.31 -12.62 2.70
N LEU A 281 9.75 -13.59 3.50
CA LEU A 281 10.99 -13.49 4.28
C LEU A 281 12.21 -13.58 3.39
N GLY A 282 12.23 -14.46 2.39
CA GLY A 282 13.30 -14.53 1.40
C GLY A 282 13.48 -13.22 0.63
N ARG A 283 12.37 -12.51 0.35
CA ARG A 283 12.38 -11.19 -0.30
C ARG A 283 12.82 -10.06 0.65
N SER A 284 12.65 -10.22 1.96
CA SER A 284 12.97 -9.19 2.97
C SER A 284 14.04 -9.63 3.98
N GLY A 285 14.68 -10.77 3.78
CA GLY A 285 15.64 -11.39 4.71
C GLY A 285 16.75 -10.45 5.20
N PRO A 286 17.49 -9.77 4.33
CA PRO A 286 18.54 -8.84 4.74
C PRO A 286 18.02 -7.69 5.60
N LEU A 287 16.85 -7.13 5.26
CA LEU A 287 16.22 -6.08 6.04
C LEU A 287 15.79 -6.59 7.42
N LEU A 288 15.16 -7.78 7.48
CA LEU A 288 14.72 -8.38 8.73
C LEU A 288 15.89 -8.71 9.65
N ALA A 289 16.96 -9.31 9.11
CA ALA A 289 18.18 -9.59 9.87
C ALA A 289 18.80 -8.32 10.47
N ALA A 290 18.89 -7.25 9.66
CA ALA A 290 19.39 -5.96 10.12
C ALA A 290 18.45 -5.32 11.17
N ALA A 291 17.13 -5.50 11.05
CA ALA A 291 16.16 -5.02 12.03
C ALA A 291 16.28 -5.76 13.38
N VAL A 292 16.56 -7.07 13.36
CA VAL A 292 16.85 -7.84 14.58
C VAL A 292 18.13 -7.33 15.24
N VAL A 293 19.20 -7.06 14.47
CA VAL A 293 20.41 -6.39 15.02
C VAL A 293 20.06 -5.05 15.67
N GLY A 294 19.14 -4.29 15.06
CA GLY A 294 18.62 -3.03 15.62
C GLY A 294 17.89 -3.23 16.93
N LEU A 295 17.06 -4.25 17.04
CA LEU A 295 16.34 -4.58 18.26
C LEU A 295 17.32 -4.99 19.39
N VAL A 296 18.31 -5.81 19.10
CA VAL A 296 19.38 -6.16 20.04
C VAL A 296 20.15 -4.91 20.46
N ALA A 297 20.53 -4.05 19.51
CA ALA A 297 21.22 -2.79 19.82
C ALA A 297 20.36 -1.85 20.69
N LEU A 298 19.04 -1.82 20.47
CA LEU A 298 18.09 -1.06 21.32
C LEU A 298 18.14 -1.56 22.77
N VAL A 299 18.04 -2.87 22.97
CA VAL A 299 18.09 -3.48 24.31
C VAL A 299 19.43 -3.20 25.01
N LEU A 300 20.54 -3.48 24.34
CA LEU A 300 21.88 -3.31 24.90
C LEU A 300 22.21 -1.84 25.22
N ARG A 301 21.67 -0.90 24.46
CA ARG A 301 21.94 0.53 24.59
C ARG A 301 20.81 1.32 25.24
N TRP A 302 19.78 0.63 25.75
CA TRP A 302 18.57 1.27 26.31
C TRP A 302 18.87 2.44 27.26
N ARG A 303 19.78 2.23 28.21
CA ARG A 303 20.12 3.25 29.21
C ARG A 303 20.94 4.43 28.64
N ALA A 304 21.65 4.21 27.55
CA ALA A 304 22.48 5.22 26.91
C ALA A 304 21.72 6.06 25.84
N LEU A 305 20.49 5.68 25.49
CA LEU A 305 19.69 6.40 24.54
C LEU A 305 18.93 7.54 25.23
N ASP A 306 18.82 8.68 24.56
CA ASP A 306 17.92 9.74 24.99
C ASP A 306 16.43 9.30 24.87
N PRO A 307 15.50 9.93 25.61
CA PRO A 307 14.11 9.53 25.64
C PRO A 307 13.42 9.57 24.27
N VAL A 308 13.80 10.52 23.39
CA VAL A 308 13.20 10.65 22.04
C VAL A 308 13.66 9.52 21.14
N ALA A 309 14.95 9.18 21.18
CA ALA A 309 15.50 8.04 20.43
C ALA A 309 14.86 6.72 20.89
N ARG A 310 14.69 6.52 22.22
CA ARG A 310 13.97 5.36 22.77
C ARG A 310 12.55 5.28 22.26
N ALA A 311 11.79 6.37 22.36
CA ALA A 311 10.42 6.42 21.89
C ALA A 311 10.31 6.11 20.38
N ALA A 312 11.19 6.70 19.55
CA ALA A 312 11.24 6.44 18.11
C ALA A 312 11.50 4.95 17.80
N LEU A 313 12.46 4.33 18.49
CA LEU A 313 12.82 2.92 18.27
C LEU A 313 11.74 1.96 18.80
N VAL A 314 11.07 2.28 19.93
CA VAL A 314 9.92 1.51 20.42
C VAL A 314 8.76 1.58 19.44
N MET A 315 8.42 2.79 18.96
CA MET A 315 7.39 2.94 17.92
C MET A 315 7.73 2.14 16.66
N ALA A 316 8.98 2.20 16.20
CA ALA A 316 9.43 1.44 15.03
C ALA A 316 9.33 -0.09 15.25
N GLY A 317 9.67 -0.58 16.45
CA GLY A 317 9.54 -1.99 16.83
C GLY A 317 8.08 -2.46 16.86
N LEU A 318 7.21 -1.70 17.52
CA LEU A 318 5.77 -1.98 17.54
C LEU A 318 5.16 -1.91 16.13
N TRP A 319 5.62 -0.98 15.31
CA TRP A 319 5.18 -0.88 13.93
C TRP A 319 5.65 -2.06 13.07
N GLY A 320 6.97 -2.28 12.96
CA GLY A 320 7.54 -3.31 12.11
C GLY A 320 7.18 -4.73 12.57
N PHE A 321 7.62 -5.11 13.78
CA PHE A 321 7.40 -6.45 14.32
C PHE A 321 5.97 -6.68 14.81
N GLY A 322 5.31 -5.66 15.38
CA GLY A 322 3.91 -5.79 15.81
C GLY A 322 2.97 -6.03 14.65
N LEU A 323 3.12 -5.30 13.55
CA LEU A 323 2.34 -5.53 12.34
C LEU A 323 2.70 -6.89 11.70
N TRP A 324 3.99 -7.23 11.62
CA TRP A 324 4.44 -8.52 11.10
C TRP A 324 3.84 -9.69 11.90
N LEU A 325 3.86 -9.61 13.25
CA LEU A 325 3.25 -10.62 14.12
C LEU A 325 1.73 -10.70 13.92
N ALA A 326 1.05 -9.57 13.82
CA ALA A 326 -0.40 -9.55 13.57
C ALA A 326 -0.74 -10.23 12.23
N LEU A 327 0.08 -10.06 11.20
CA LEU A 327 -0.07 -10.74 9.92
C LEU A 327 0.22 -12.23 10.03
N ALA A 328 1.29 -12.61 10.72
CA ALA A 328 1.66 -14.01 10.91
C ALA A 328 0.59 -14.82 11.65
N LEU A 329 -0.17 -14.18 12.53
CA LEU A 329 -1.27 -14.81 13.25
C LEU A 329 -2.60 -14.75 12.52
N GLY A 330 -2.74 -13.90 11.50
CA GLY A 330 -3.98 -13.76 10.75
C GLY A 330 -4.21 -14.90 9.74
N SER A 331 -5.47 -15.29 9.52
CA SER A 331 -5.85 -16.31 8.53
C SER A 331 -5.69 -15.86 7.07
N TYR A 332 -5.54 -14.54 6.82
CA TYR A 332 -5.35 -13.96 5.50
C TYR A 332 -4.22 -12.94 5.54
N SER A 333 -3.07 -13.28 5.00
CA SER A 333 -1.84 -12.50 5.10
C SER A 333 -1.05 -12.51 3.78
N PRO A 334 -1.58 -11.92 2.70
CA PRO A 334 -0.85 -11.85 1.44
C PRO A 334 0.42 -11.00 1.58
N ASN A 335 1.46 -11.32 0.81
CA ASN A 335 2.79 -10.67 0.89
C ASN A 335 2.72 -9.14 0.87
N ARG A 336 1.80 -8.55 0.11
CA ARG A 336 1.61 -7.10 0.06
C ARG A 336 1.30 -6.45 1.41
N TYR A 337 0.69 -7.18 2.34
CA TYR A 337 0.35 -6.65 3.67
C TYR A 337 1.58 -6.39 4.55
N ILE A 338 2.73 -6.96 4.19
CA ILE A 338 4.00 -6.67 4.87
C ILE A 338 4.54 -5.28 4.47
N VAL A 339 4.20 -4.78 3.29
CA VAL A 339 4.72 -3.49 2.78
C VAL A 339 4.57 -2.35 3.78
N PRO A 340 3.41 -2.14 4.43
CA PRO A 340 3.28 -1.12 5.47
C PRO A 340 4.16 -1.32 6.72
N ALA A 341 4.72 -2.52 6.98
CA ALA A 341 5.61 -2.78 8.09
C ALA A 341 7.08 -2.41 7.80
N LEU A 342 7.45 -2.36 6.52
CA LEU A 342 8.83 -2.19 6.07
C LEU A 342 9.53 -0.94 6.63
N PRO A 343 8.88 0.25 6.73
CA PRO A 343 9.56 1.41 7.28
C PRO A 343 9.93 1.24 8.76
N GLY A 344 9.08 0.61 9.57
CA GLY A 344 9.41 0.30 10.97
C GLY A 344 10.63 -0.62 11.09
N LEU A 345 10.70 -1.68 10.26
CA LEU A 345 11.86 -2.56 10.18
C LEU A 345 13.09 -1.81 9.66
N ALA A 346 12.95 -0.93 8.66
CA ALA A 346 14.04 -0.12 8.13
C ALA A 346 14.64 0.84 9.16
N VAL A 347 13.81 1.44 10.02
CA VAL A 347 14.28 2.29 11.13
C VAL A 347 15.14 1.49 12.11
N LEU A 348 14.69 0.30 12.51
CA LEU A 348 15.49 -0.58 13.37
C LEU A 348 16.78 -1.01 12.68
N ALA A 349 16.70 -1.43 11.41
CA ALA A 349 17.87 -1.82 10.63
C ALA A 349 18.91 -0.68 10.56
N GLY A 350 18.49 0.52 10.19
CA GLY A 350 19.38 1.67 10.13
C GLY A 350 20.04 2.02 11.46
N PHE A 351 19.29 1.94 12.58
CA PHE A 351 19.84 2.12 13.91
C PHE A 351 20.84 1.03 14.29
N GLY A 352 20.54 -0.24 14.00
CA GLY A 352 21.41 -1.38 14.24
C GLY A 352 22.73 -1.24 13.49
N LEU A 353 22.66 -1.03 12.19
CA LEU A 353 23.83 -0.84 11.32
C LEU A 353 24.67 0.38 11.71
N ALA A 354 24.04 1.50 12.06
CA ALA A 354 24.73 2.66 12.58
C ALA A 354 25.42 2.37 13.91
N SER A 355 24.86 1.50 14.75
CA SER A 355 25.44 1.07 16.02
C SER A 355 26.69 0.20 15.78
N VAL A 356 26.65 -0.71 14.82
CA VAL A 356 27.84 -1.50 14.38
C VAL A 356 28.92 -0.57 13.83
N ALA A 357 28.56 0.38 12.96
CA ALA A 357 29.53 1.31 12.39
C ALA A 357 30.25 2.19 13.43
N ARG A 358 29.67 2.38 14.62
CA ARG A 358 30.29 3.17 15.71
C ARG A 358 31.48 2.48 16.37
N TRP A 359 31.68 1.17 16.15
CA TRP A 359 32.84 0.47 16.66
C TRP A 359 34.16 0.92 15.99
N LEU A 360 34.04 1.52 14.77
CA LEU A 360 35.18 2.14 14.12
C LEU A 360 35.34 3.60 14.55
N PRO A 361 36.56 4.11 14.71
CA PRO A 361 36.79 5.53 14.92
C PRO A 361 36.28 6.35 13.73
N ARG A 362 35.99 7.65 13.98
CA ARG A 362 35.57 8.56 12.92
C ARG A 362 36.65 8.65 11.85
N GLY A 363 36.28 8.59 10.57
CA GLY A 363 37.20 8.67 9.45
C GLY A 363 36.72 7.92 8.21
N ARG A 364 37.57 7.77 7.23
CA ARG A 364 37.27 7.13 5.94
C ARG A 364 36.83 5.67 6.10
N ALA A 365 37.46 4.91 7.00
CA ALA A 365 37.12 3.52 7.27
C ALA A 365 35.67 3.37 7.76
N ARG A 366 35.24 4.24 8.70
CA ARG A 366 33.85 4.24 9.17
C ARG A 366 32.89 4.64 8.06
N ALA A 367 33.21 5.64 7.25
CA ALA A 367 32.38 6.05 6.11
C ALA A 367 32.24 4.91 5.10
N ALA A 368 33.33 4.23 4.76
CA ALA A 368 33.34 3.07 3.88
C ALA A 368 32.47 1.91 4.46
N LEU A 369 32.58 1.63 5.77
CA LEU A 369 31.73 0.63 6.42
C LEU A 369 30.25 1.00 6.35
N VAL A 370 29.87 2.27 6.57
CA VAL A 370 28.49 2.73 6.48
C VAL A 370 27.94 2.49 5.08
N VAL A 371 28.72 2.84 4.04
CA VAL A 371 28.31 2.59 2.65
C VAL A 371 28.18 1.09 2.38
N ALA A 372 29.15 0.28 2.81
CA ALA A 372 29.10 -1.17 2.63
C ALA A 372 27.88 -1.80 3.33
N LEU A 373 27.58 -1.41 4.56
CA LEU A 373 26.40 -1.89 5.30
C LEU A 373 25.08 -1.46 4.60
N GLY A 374 25.03 -0.24 4.09
CA GLY A 374 23.90 0.24 3.29
C GLY A 374 23.68 -0.61 2.03
N LEU A 375 24.78 -0.91 1.32
CA LEU A 375 24.73 -1.76 0.12
C LEU A 375 24.33 -3.20 0.44
N VAL A 376 24.86 -3.78 1.51
CA VAL A 376 24.50 -5.16 1.93
C VAL A 376 23.01 -5.32 2.19
N VAL A 377 22.35 -4.30 2.73
CA VAL A 377 20.91 -4.37 3.01
C VAL A 377 20.06 -3.97 1.80
N ALA A 378 20.50 -2.97 1.02
CA ALA A 378 19.67 -2.44 -0.08
C ALA A 378 19.89 -3.16 -1.41
N ALA A 379 21.13 -3.52 -1.75
CA ALA A 379 21.45 -4.03 -3.08
C ALA A 379 20.78 -5.38 -3.42
N PRO A 380 20.68 -6.36 -2.50
CA PRO A 380 20.06 -7.65 -2.82
C PRO A 380 18.59 -7.50 -3.23
N GLY A 381 17.83 -6.67 -2.51
CA GLY A 381 16.42 -6.45 -2.83
C GLY A 381 16.22 -5.66 -4.12
N ALA A 382 17.07 -4.64 -4.35
CA ALA A 382 17.04 -3.87 -5.61
C ALA A 382 17.46 -4.74 -6.82
N ALA A 383 18.51 -5.57 -6.68
CA ALA A 383 18.94 -6.48 -7.75
C ALA A 383 17.87 -7.51 -8.08
N ARG A 384 17.23 -8.08 -7.07
CA ARG A 384 16.13 -9.01 -7.27
C ARG A 384 14.96 -8.33 -7.99
N TYR A 385 14.57 -7.14 -7.54
CA TYR A 385 13.53 -6.34 -8.20
C TYR A 385 13.86 -6.10 -9.68
N LEU A 386 15.08 -5.66 -9.99
CA LEU A 386 15.49 -5.41 -11.39
C LEU A 386 15.46 -6.67 -12.23
N SER A 387 15.89 -7.82 -11.70
CA SER A 387 15.83 -9.11 -12.39
C SER A 387 14.39 -9.52 -12.71
N GLU A 388 13.48 -9.37 -11.73
CA GLU A 388 12.06 -9.72 -11.90
C GLU A 388 11.35 -8.73 -12.82
N ALA A 389 11.62 -7.42 -12.69
CA ALA A 389 11.04 -6.39 -13.54
C ALA A 389 11.52 -6.47 -15.00
N ALA A 390 12.80 -6.77 -15.22
CA ALA A 390 13.35 -6.97 -16.57
C ALA A 390 12.75 -8.20 -17.29
N GLY A 391 12.32 -9.21 -16.54
CA GLY A 391 11.60 -10.38 -17.05
C GLY A 391 10.09 -10.17 -17.23
N SER A 392 9.55 -9.02 -16.84
CA SER A 392 8.12 -8.72 -16.95
C SER A 392 7.73 -8.47 -18.41
N GLY A 393 6.58 -9.02 -18.83
CA GLY A 393 6.01 -8.81 -20.16
C GLY A 393 5.12 -7.57 -20.26
N HIS A 394 4.47 -7.43 -21.42
CA HIS A 394 3.44 -6.43 -21.73
C HIS A 394 2.19 -7.11 -22.31
N GLN A 395 1.86 -8.31 -21.81
CA GLN A 395 0.74 -9.12 -22.32
C GLN A 395 -0.59 -8.38 -22.12
N ARG A 396 -0.76 -7.68 -20.99
CA ARG A 396 -1.97 -6.90 -20.72
C ARG A 396 -2.28 -5.90 -21.83
N GLU A 397 -1.28 -5.17 -22.31
CA GLU A 397 -1.49 -4.17 -23.38
C GLU A 397 -1.89 -4.82 -24.70
N ALA A 398 -1.33 -5.99 -25.03
CA ALA A 398 -1.69 -6.74 -26.23
C ALA A 398 -3.13 -7.26 -26.13
N ASP A 399 -3.49 -7.82 -24.98
CA ASP A 399 -4.84 -8.32 -24.70
C ASP A 399 -5.86 -7.19 -24.71
N GLN A 400 -5.53 -6.05 -24.09
CA GLN A 400 -6.37 -4.85 -24.11
C GLN A 400 -6.66 -4.38 -25.53
N ARG A 401 -5.64 -4.27 -26.37
CA ARG A 401 -5.82 -3.86 -27.77
C ARG A 401 -6.77 -4.80 -28.53
N THR A 402 -6.61 -6.11 -28.30
CA THR A 402 -7.46 -7.14 -28.91
C THR A 402 -8.92 -7.02 -28.46
N LEU A 403 -9.14 -6.84 -27.16
CA LEU A 403 -10.48 -6.71 -26.59
C LEU A 403 -11.14 -5.38 -26.98
N ALA A 404 -10.38 -4.27 -26.89
CA ALA A 404 -10.91 -2.94 -27.21
C ALA A 404 -11.31 -2.80 -28.69
N ALA A 405 -10.56 -3.41 -29.61
CA ALA A 405 -10.91 -3.40 -31.05
C ALA A 405 -12.25 -4.09 -31.36
N ALA A 406 -12.74 -4.95 -30.48
CA ALA A 406 -14.03 -5.63 -30.63
C ALA A 406 -15.19 -4.90 -29.92
N LEU A 407 -14.91 -3.82 -29.20
CA LEU A 407 -15.90 -3.08 -28.45
C LEU A 407 -16.35 -1.82 -29.22
N PRO A 408 -17.67 -1.55 -29.34
CA PRO A 408 -18.13 -0.31 -29.90
C PRO A 408 -17.87 0.87 -28.91
N PRO A 409 -17.78 2.12 -29.42
CA PRO A 409 -17.72 3.29 -28.56
C PRO A 409 -18.86 3.32 -27.55
N GLY A 410 -18.57 3.69 -26.30
CA GLY A 410 -19.55 3.74 -25.23
C GLY A 410 -20.00 2.39 -24.69
N ALA A 411 -19.29 1.31 -25.00
CA ALA A 411 -19.59 0.00 -24.41
C ALA A 411 -19.46 0.03 -22.88
N VAL A 412 -20.42 -0.61 -22.21
CA VAL A 412 -20.37 -0.90 -20.78
C VAL A 412 -19.97 -2.37 -20.62
N VAL A 413 -18.77 -2.61 -20.07
CA VAL A 413 -18.20 -3.96 -19.93
C VAL A 413 -18.27 -4.42 -18.50
N PHE A 414 -18.90 -5.55 -18.31
CA PHE A 414 -19.14 -6.18 -17.02
C PHE A 414 -18.23 -7.38 -16.82
N GLY A 415 -17.62 -7.55 -15.68
CA GLY A 415 -16.81 -8.74 -15.38
C GLY A 415 -15.74 -8.51 -14.33
N HIS A 416 -15.27 -9.61 -13.76
CA HIS A 416 -14.25 -9.59 -12.71
C HIS A 416 -12.90 -9.05 -13.22
N TYR A 417 -12.53 -9.40 -14.45
CA TYR A 417 -11.27 -9.02 -15.07
C TYR A 417 -11.35 -7.74 -15.93
N ALA A 418 -12.58 -7.22 -16.17
CA ALA A 418 -12.77 -6.05 -17.02
C ALA A 418 -11.96 -4.82 -16.53
N PRO A 419 -11.92 -4.49 -15.21
CA PRO A 419 -11.20 -3.32 -14.72
C PRO A 419 -9.68 -3.35 -14.95
N ILE A 420 -9.05 -4.51 -15.02
CA ILE A 420 -7.60 -4.58 -15.26
C ILE A 420 -7.27 -4.65 -16.75
N LEU A 421 -8.03 -5.44 -17.52
CA LEU A 421 -7.72 -5.68 -18.93
C LEU A 421 -8.17 -4.58 -19.87
N LEU A 422 -9.16 -3.77 -19.49
CA LEU A 422 -9.65 -2.66 -20.28
C LEU A 422 -9.39 -1.30 -19.62
N PHE A 423 -8.44 -1.26 -18.67
CA PHE A 423 -8.22 -0.07 -17.84
C PHE A 423 -7.91 1.18 -18.66
N ASP A 424 -7.05 1.09 -19.66
CA ASP A 424 -6.58 2.23 -20.47
C ASP A 424 -7.51 2.49 -21.68
N THR A 425 -8.83 2.23 -21.54
CA THR A 425 -9.85 2.50 -22.57
C THR A 425 -10.90 3.48 -22.06
N ASP A 426 -11.74 4.02 -22.92
CA ASP A 426 -12.82 4.95 -22.53
C ASP A 426 -14.13 4.23 -22.19
N HIS A 427 -14.12 2.91 -22.07
CA HIS A 427 -15.32 2.14 -21.75
C HIS A 427 -15.66 2.20 -20.26
N GLU A 428 -16.94 2.16 -19.93
CA GLU A 428 -17.38 1.98 -18.56
C GLU A 428 -17.14 0.53 -18.11
N LEU A 429 -16.45 0.36 -16.96
CA LEU A 429 -16.02 -0.95 -16.45
C LEU A 429 -16.71 -1.26 -15.14
N LEU A 430 -17.53 -2.31 -15.13
CA LEU A 430 -18.30 -2.75 -13.97
C LEU A 430 -17.70 -4.02 -13.38
N THR A 431 -17.20 -3.91 -12.17
CA THR A 431 -16.62 -5.02 -11.43
C THR A 431 -17.69 -5.89 -10.80
N VAL A 432 -17.54 -7.22 -10.89
CA VAL A 432 -18.43 -8.21 -10.25
C VAL A 432 -17.76 -8.80 -9.03
N TRP A 433 -18.52 -8.91 -7.94
CA TRP A 433 -18.06 -9.62 -6.74
C TRP A 433 -19.21 -10.41 -6.10
N PRO A 434 -19.54 -11.64 -6.60
CA PRO A 434 -20.72 -12.40 -6.18
C PRO A 434 -20.74 -12.73 -4.69
N SER A 435 -19.61 -13.10 -4.11
CA SER A 435 -19.52 -13.46 -2.68
C SER A 435 -19.90 -12.31 -1.75
N ALA A 436 -19.76 -11.04 -2.22
CA ALA A 436 -20.18 -9.85 -1.49
C ALA A 436 -21.58 -9.37 -1.89
N GLY A 437 -22.23 -10.00 -2.86
CA GLY A 437 -23.49 -9.55 -3.44
C GLY A 437 -23.35 -8.28 -4.30
N ALA A 438 -22.12 -7.90 -4.69
CA ALA A 438 -21.87 -6.69 -5.45
C ALA A 438 -22.06 -6.93 -6.96
N ASN A 439 -22.89 -6.10 -7.58
CA ASN A 439 -23.21 -6.17 -9.01
C ASN A 439 -23.74 -7.54 -9.46
N THR A 440 -24.48 -8.25 -8.59
CA THR A 440 -24.98 -9.62 -8.88
C THR A 440 -26.34 -9.63 -9.55
N GLY A 441 -26.97 -8.49 -9.73
CA GLY A 441 -28.24 -8.34 -10.44
C GLY A 441 -28.12 -8.57 -11.94
N ASP A 442 -29.25 -8.45 -12.66
CA ASP A 442 -29.22 -8.48 -14.13
C ASP A 442 -28.35 -7.35 -14.68
N PRO A 443 -27.20 -7.65 -15.33
CA PRO A 443 -26.27 -6.64 -15.78
C PRO A 443 -26.84 -5.75 -16.89
N VAL A 444 -27.76 -6.28 -17.71
CA VAL A 444 -28.40 -5.54 -18.79
C VAL A 444 -29.45 -4.57 -18.25
N ALA A 445 -30.37 -5.08 -17.45
CA ALA A 445 -31.50 -4.28 -16.93
C ALA A 445 -31.03 -3.23 -15.92
N ARG A 446 -30.10 -3.60 -15.04
CA ARG A 446 -29.68 -2.74 -13.92
C ARG A 446 -28.56 -1.76 -14.30
N PHE A 447 -27.59 -2.20 -15.09
CA PHE A 447 -26.37 -1.44 -15.36
C PHE A 447 -26.20 -1.08 -16.84
N ARG A 448 -27.14 -1.45 -17.70
CA ARG A 448 -27.06 -1.27 -19.17
C ARG A 448 -25.79 -1.85 -19.76
N ALA A 449 -25.29 -2.93 -19.15
CA ALA A 449 -24.11 -3.61 -19.66
C ALA A 449 -24.35 -4.13 -21.09
N THR A 450 -23.42 -3.86 -21.98
CA THR A 450 -23.48 -4.27 -23.39
C THR A 450 -22.63 -5.50 -23.66
N HIS A 451 -21.60 -5.71 -22.84
CA HIS A 451 -20.64 -6.80 -22.96
C HIS A 451 -20.28 -7.39 -21.61
N VAL A 452 -19.87 -8.65 -21.62
CA VAL A 452 -19.30 -9.34 -20.46
C VAL A 452 -17.93 -9.89 -20.83
N LEU A 453 -16.95 -9.65 -19.97
CA LEU A 453 -15.65 -10.29 -20.01
C LEU A 453 -15.60 -11.35 -18.91
N ALA A 454 -15.55 -12.62 -19.30
CA ALA A 454 -15.56 -13.76 -18.37
C ALA A 454 -14.66 -14.87 -18.86
N SER A 455 -14.31 -15.81 -17.99
CA SER A 455 -13.57 -17.02 -18.35
C SER A 455 -14.34 -17.84 -19.39
N ALA A 456 -13.61 -18.46 -20.31
CA ALA A 456 -14.20 -19.40 -21.25
C ALA A 456 -14.80 -20.61 -20.52
N VAL A 457 -15.87 -21.16 -21.07
CA VAL A 457 -16.61 -22.28 -20.50
C VAL A 457 -15.68 -23.43 -20.11
N GLY A 458 -15.74 -23.86 -18.84
CA GLY A 458 -14.92 -24.93 -18.27
C GLY A 458 -13.93 -24.47 -17.20
N ASP A 459 -13.62 -23.20 -17.11
CA ASP A 459 -12.81 -22.61 -16.03
C ASP A 459 -13.74 -22.19 -14.88
N GLY A 460 -13.87 -23.05 -13.86
CA GLY A 460 -14.77 -22.84 -12.71
C GLY A 460 -14.36 -21.74 -11.74
N SER A 461 -13.26 -21.02 -12.02
CA SER A 461 -12.66 -20.06 -11.09
C SER A 461 -13.13 -18.61 -11.28
N ASP A 462 -13.88 -18.29 -12.36
CA ASP A 462 -14.34 -16.92 -12.60
C ASP A 462 -15.67 -16.64 -11.90
N PRO A 463 -15.68 -15.77 -10.88
CA PRO A 463 -16.88 -15.42 -10.16
C PRO A 463 -17.96 -14.75 -11.04
N THR A 464 -17.61 -14.21 -12.19
CA THR A 464 -18.57 -13.64 -13.15
C THR A 464 -19.58 -14.69 -13.61
N LEU A 465 -19.14 -15.94 -13.80
CA LEU A 465 -20.00 -17.04 -14.26
C LEU A 465 -20.94 -17.58 -13.18
N GLU A 466 -20.75 -17.22 -11.92
CA GLU A 466 -21.67 -17.57 -10.82
C GLU A 466 -23.00 -16.84 -10.91
N ILE A 467 -23.07 -15.73 -11.67
CA ILE A 467 -24.30 -14.93 -11.81
C ILE A 467 -25.34 -15.67 -12.65
N PRO A 468 -26.54 -15.97 -12.11
CA PRO A 468 -27.54 -16.78 -12.81
C PRO A 468 -27.98 -16.18 -14.17
N ALA A 469 -28.08 -14.85 -14.26
CA ALA A 469 -28.39 -14.16 -15.50
C ALA A 469 -27.34 -14.41 -16.59
N LEU A 470 -26.08 -14.57 -16.23
CA LEU A 470 -24.95 -14.78 -17.14
C LEU A 470 -24.74 -16.24 -17.51
N ARG A 471 -25.25 -17.18 -16.73
CA ARG A 471 -25.19 -18.63 -17.07
C ARG A 471 -25.89 -18.95 -18.39
N ARG A 472 -26.85 -18.12 -18.80
CA ARG A 472 -27.56 -18.23 -20.09
C ARG A 472 -26.75 -17.73 -21.28
N LEU A 473 -25.66 -16.97 -21.05
CA LEU A 473 -24.80 -16.39 -22.10
C LEU A 473 -23.94 -17.41 -22.85
N ARG A 474 -23.91 -18.66 -22.43
CA ARG A 474 -23.15 -19.73 -23.09
C ARG A 474 -23.48 -19.91 -24.58
N TYR A 475 -24.54 -19.29 -25.05
CA TYR A 475 -25.08 -19.43 -26.41
C TYR A 475 -25.01 -18.15 -27.24
N HIS A 476 -24.44 -17.04 -26.74
CA HIS A 476 -24.32 -15.79 -27.49
C HIS A 476 -22.96 -15.70 -28.22
N VAL A 477 -22.96 -14.89 -29.28
CA VAL A 477 -21.79 -14.71 -30.18
C VAL A 477 -20.55 -14.42 -29.38
N SER A 478 -19.55 -15.32 -29.50
CA SER A 478 -18.25 -15.15 -28.87
C SER A 478 -17.40 -14.17 -29.68
N LEU A 479 -16.84 -13.20 -29.01
CA LEU A 479 -15.86 -12.25 -29.50
C LEU A 479 -14.43 -12.72 -29.15
N PRO A 480 -13.39 -11.92 -29.34
CA PRO A 480 -12.01 -12.34 -29.09
C PRO A 480 -11.77 -13.02 -27.76
N ARG A 481 -10.86 -13.95 -27.78
CA ARG A 481 -10.32 -14.62 -26.58
C ARG A 481 -8.93 -14.10 -26.29
N VAL A 482 -8.62 -13.93 -25.01
CA VAL A 482 -7.29 -13.58 -24.55
C VAL A 482 -6.87 -14.51 -23.41
N ARG A 483 -5.57 -14.74 -23.25
CA ARG A 483 -5.03 -15.57 -22.18
C ARG A 483 -4.40 -14.67 -21.12
N TRP A 484 -4.99 -14.63 -19.93
CA TRP A 484 -4.52 -13.84 -18.82
C TRP A 484 -4.16 -14.72 -17.61
N GLY A 485 -2.88 -14.90 -17.38
CA GLY A 485 -2.41 -15.88 -16.40
C GLY A 485 -2.87 -17.31 -16.75
N PRO A 486 -3.47 -18.04 -15.79
CA PRO A 486 -4.03 -19.36 -16.03
C PRO A 486 -5.38 -19.33 -16.75
N HIS A 487 -6.01 -18.16 -16.87
CA HIS A 487 -7.38 -18.02 -17.37
C HIS A 487 -7.40 -17.77 -18.89
N THR A 488 -8.35 -18.39 -19.56
CA THR A 488 -8.74 -18.04 -20.92
C THR A 488 -9.99 -17.18 -20.82
N LEU A 489 -9.85 -15.88 -21.03
CA LEU A 489 -10.94 -14.92 -20.95
C LEU A 489 -11.56 -14.70 -22.32
N GLN A 490 -12.87 -14.54 -22.34
CA GLN A 490 -13.65 -14.34 -23.54
C GLN A 490 -14.60 -13.16 -23.36
N LEU A 491 -14.66 -12.32 -24.38
CA LEU A 491 -15.64 -11.25 -24.48
C LEU A 491 -16.94 -11.81 -25.08
N TYR A 492 -18.07 -11.50 -24.46
CA TYR A 492 -19.39 -11.88 -24.93
C TYR A 492 -20.24 -10.61 -25.11
N ARG A 493 -21.02 -10.57 -26.16
CA ARG A 493 -22.01 -9.51 -26.37
C ARG A 493 -23.31 -9.87 -25.67
N LEU A 494 -23.86 -8.93 -24.93
CA LEU A 494 -25.17 -9.05 -24.28
C LEU A 494 -26.31 -8.68 -25.25
N PRO A 495 -27.53 -9.21 -25.06
CA PRO A 495 -28.69 -8.76 -25.81
C PRO A 495 -28.95 -7.28 -25.53
N ALA A 496 -29.49 -6.57 -26.49
CA ALA A 496 -29.85 -5.17 -26.30
C ALA A 496 -30.81 -5.03 -25.11
N PRO A 497 -30.67 -4.00 -24.27
CA PRO A 497 -31.62 -3.76 -23.19
C PRO A 497 -33.02 -3.54 -23.79
N PRO A 498 -34.07 -4.04 -23.12
CA PRO A 498 -35.43 -3.75 -23.57
C PRO A 498 -35.61 -2.23 -23.63
N PRO A 499 -36.39 -1.71 -24.63
CA PRO A 499 -36.65 -0.30 -24.69
C PRO A 499 -37.27 0.18 -23.36
N PRO A 500 -36.93 1.39 -22.88
CA PRO A 500 -37.50 1.91 -21.65
C PRO A 500 -39.03 1.82 -21.80
N ALA A 501 -39.67 1.24 -20.77
CA ALA A 501 -41.13 1.17 -20.74
C ALA A 501 -41.66 2.60 -21.02
N GLN A 502 -42.28 2.78 -22.18
CA GLN A 502 -42.91 4.06 -22.51
C GLN A 502 -43.96 4.30 -21.43
N GLY A 503 -43.81 5.39 -20.69
CA GLY A 503 -44.41 5.71 -19.43
C GLY A 503 -45.86 5.27 -19.30
N SER A 504 -46.13 4.51 -18.26
CA SER A 504 -47.48 4.42 -17.68
C SER A 504 -47.61 5.43 -16.56
#